data_6f2a551ef57784d76ecdf431a5d93a7c
#
_entry.id   6f2a551ef57784d76ecdf431a5d93a7c
#
_cell.length_a   1.000
_cell.length_b   1.000
_cell.length_c   1.000
_cell.angle_alpha   90.00
_cell.angle_beta   90.00
_cell.angle_gamma   90.00
#
_symmetry.space_group_name_H-M   'P 1'
#
loop_
_entity.id
_entity.type
_entity.pdbx_description
1 polymer ?
#
loop_
_entity_poly.entity_id
_entity_poly.type
_entity_poly.pdbx_seq_one_letter_code
_entity_poly.pdbx_strand_id
1 'polypeptide(L)'
;MRNVLLLVLVAAALFAGCISGPKFTCTPQRSVTLPKGALLVDVRTQKEYDEKHLDGAILIPHDSITNHIPGFSVNRNAILYVYCGTGRRAEKALKALNSAGYRNVINLCGIKSAEKSLAE
;
A
#
# COMPACT_ATOMS: atom_id res chain seq x y z
N MET A 1 27.22 -61.95 11.50
CA MET A 1 27.13 -60.51 11.39
C MET A 1 25.96 -60.15 10.51
N ARG A 2 24.94 -59.61 11.07
CA ARG A 2 23.74 -59.23 10.32
C ARG A 2 23.79 -57.77 10.02
N ASN A 3 23.96 -57.44 8.74
CA ASN A 3 23.79 -56.10 8.26
C ASN A 3 22.27 -55.82 8.17
N VAL A 4 21.78 -55.13 9.14
CA VAL A 4 20.44 -54.58 9.05
C VAL A 4 20.51 -53.35 8.21
N LEU A 5 20.16 -53.50 6.93
CA LEU A 5 20.00 -52.38 6.04
C LEU A 5 18.69 -51.68 6.43
N LEU A 6 18.81 -50.64 7.26
CA LEU A 6 17.68 -49.79 7.60
C LEU A 6 17.36 -48.94 6.38
N LEU A 7 16.43 -49.42 5.57
CA LEU A 7 15.81 -48.62 4.51
C LEU A 7 14.96 -47.55 5.20
N VAL A 8 15.58 -46.40 5.43
CA VAL A 8 14.80 -45.20 5.77
C VAL A 8 14.11 -44.77 4.49
N LEU A 9 12.88 -45.21 4.33
CA LEU A 9 11.96 -44.60 3.37
C LEU A 9 11.69 -43.18 3.85
N VAL A 10 12.48 -42.22 3.36
CA VAL A 10 12.09 -40.82 3.44
C VAL A 10 10.91 -40.67 2.47
N ALA A 11 9.73 -40.79 3.01
CA ALA A 11 8.54 -40.35 2.30
C ALA A 11 8.68 -38.83 2.15
N ALA A 12 9.20 -38.42 0.99
CA ALA A 12 9.09 -37.05 0.56
C ALA A 12 7.60 -36.77 0.37
N ALA A 13 6.95 -36.31 1.42
CA ALA A 13 5.62 -35.76 1.30
C ALA A 13 5.73 -34.53 0.43
N LEU A 14 5.47 -34.70 -0.85
CA LEU A 14 5.23 -33.60 -1.77
C LEU A 14 3.94 -32.91 -1.31
N PHE A 15 4.10 -32.00 -0.36
CA PHE A 15 3.08 -31.00 -0.10
C PHE A 15 3.04 -30.07 -1.29
N ALA A 16 2.31 -30.47 -2.34
CA ALA A 16 1.83 -29.54 -3.34
C ALA A 16 0.70 -28.71 -2.71
N GLY A 17 1.00 -28.06 -1.57
CA GLY A 17 0.16 -27.03 -1.02
C GLY A 17 0.44 -25.76 -1.82
N CYS A 18 -0.60 -25.16 -2.40
CA CYS A 18 -0.52 -23.76 -2.79
C CYS A 18 -0.11 -22.99 -1.54
N ILE A 19 1.17 -22.67 -1.42
CA ILE A 19 1.63 -21.69 -0.47
C ILE A 19 1.11 -20.37 -1.02
N SER A 20 -0.12 -20.01 -0.66
CA SER A 20 -0.56 -18.64 -0.81
C SER A 20 0.38 -17.84 0.06
N GLY A 21 1.25 -17.03 -0.57
CA GLY A 21 2.11 -16.09 0.15
C GLY A 21 1.28 -15.22 1.09
N PRO A 22 1.92 -14.51 2.04
CA PRO A 22 1.20 -13.69 3.00
C PRO A 22 0.27 -12.75 2.24
N LYS A 23 -1.03 -12.83 2.55
CA LYS A 23 -2.01 -11.90 1.98
C LYS A 23 -1.64 -10.50 2.43
N PHE A 24 -1.60 -9.57 1.49
CA PHE A 24 -1.39 -8.18 1.82
C PHE A 24 -2.50 -7.72 2.78
N THR A 25 -2.11 -7.17 3.91
CA THR A 25 -3.01 -6.57 4.88
C THR A 25 -2.53 -5.17 5.17
N CYS A 26 -3.38 -4.18 4.94
CA CYS A 26 -3.09 -2.81 5.31
C CYS A 26 -3.65 -2.54 6.70
N THR A 27 -2.83 -1.98 7.58
CA THR A 27 -3.27 -1.56 8.91
C THR A 27 -3.84 -0.16 8.82
N PRO A 28 -5.16 0.03 9.03
CA PRO A 28 -5.77 1.36 8.98
C PRO A 28 -5.16 2.28 10.04
N GLN A 29 -4.96 3.52 9.66
CA GLN A 29 -4.60 4.56 10.61
C GLN A 29 -5.79 4.83 11.54
N ARG A 30 -5.49 5.16 12.78
CA ARG A 30 -6.49 5.69 13.71
C ARG A 30 -6.82 7.13 13.30
N SER A 31 -7.43 7.88 14.16
CA SER A 31 -7.73 9.29 13.92
C SER A 31 -6.56 10.05 13.26
N VAL A 32 -6.82 10.65 12.12
CA VAL A 32 -5.83 11.41 11.34
C VAL A 32 -6.36 12.81 11.09
N THR A 33 -5.58 13.81 11.48
CA THR A 33 -5.81 15.19 11.11
C THR A 33 -4.76 15.59 10.08
N LEU A 34 -5.18 16.07 8.92
CA LEU A 34 -4.25 16.52 7.88
C LEU A 34 -3.56 17.79 8.31
N PRO A 35 -2.23 17.79 8.51
CA PRO A 35 -1.50 19.02 8.80
C PRO A 35 -1.61 20.01 7.65
N LYS A 36 -1.45 21.30 7.95
CA LYS A 36 -1.36 22.31 6.91
C LYS A 36 -0.20 22.02 5.97
N GLY A 37 -0.47 22.03 4.66
CA GLY A 37 0.52 21.72 3.63
C GLY A 37 0.67 20.23 3.31
N ALA A 38 -0.01 19.34 4.03
CA ALA A 38 -0.07 17.92 3.65
C ALA A 38 -0.93 17.73 2.40
N LEU A 39 -0.54 16.76 1.58
CA LEU A 39 -1.33 16.35 0.42
C LEU A 39 -2.07 15.05 0.73
N LEU A 40 -3.33 15.00 0.33
CA LEU A 40 -4.13 13.78 0.27
C LEU A 40 -4.22 13.33 -1.18
N VAL A 41 -3.71 12.14 -1.46
CA VAL A 41 -3.57 11.63 -2.82
C VAL A 41 -4.38 10.35 -3.00
N ASP A 42 -5.32 10.39 -3.93
CA ASP A 42 -6.00 9.21 -4.43
C ASP A 42 -5.14 8.57 -5.52
N VAL A 43 -4.67 7.35 -5.30
CA VAL A 43 -3.78 6.66 -6.24
C VAL A 43 -4.51 5.59 -7.06
N ARG A 44 -5.83 5.71 -7.12
CA ARG A 44 -6.70 4.83 -7.92
C ARG A 44 -6.75 5.29 -9.38
N THR A 45 -7.69 4.74 -10.14
CA THR A 45 -7.94 5.16 -11.52
C THR A 45 -8.81 6.41 -11.57
N GLN A 46 -8.79 7.09 -12.73
CA GLN A 46 -9.67 8.24 -13.00
C GLN A 46 -11.15 7.87 -12.80
N LYS A 47 -11.56 6.70 -13.30
CA LYS A 47 -12.94 6.23 -13.17
C LYS A 47 -13.37 6.09 -11.72
N GLU A 48 -12.54 5.45 -10.89
CA GLU A 48 -12.82 5.29 -9.46
C GLU A 48 -12.91 6.65 -8.75
N TYR A 49 -12.01 7.56 -9.08
CA TYR A 49 -12.00 8.92 -8.54
C TYR A 49 -13.27 9.71 -8.91
N ASP A 50 -13.71 9.61 -10.17
CA ASP A 50 -14.91 10.28 -10.65
C ASP A 50 -16.18 9.74 -9.98
N GLU A 51 -16.23 8.45 -9.69
CA GLU A 51 -17.36 7.83 -8.99
C GLU A 51 -17.48 8.31 -7.54
N LYS A 52 -16.36 8.33 -6.84
CA LYS A 52 -16.27 8.85 -5.46
C LYS A 52 -14.79 9.05 -5.10
N HIS A 53 -14.49 10.17 -4.44
CA HIS A 53 -13.18 10.39 -3.81
C HIS A 53 -13.34 11.18 -2.51
N LEU A 54 -12.32 11.21 -1.70
CA LEU A 54 -12.32 11.97 -0.45
C LEU A 54 -12.18 13.46 -0.72
N ASP A 55 -12.84 14.28 0.09
CA ASP A 55 -12.76 15.73 -0.01
C ASP A 55 -11.31 16.21 0.07
N GLY A 56 -10.91 17.04 -0.86
CA GLY A 56 -9.56 17.57 -0.95
C GLY A 56 -8.51 16.63 -1.53
N ALA A 57 -8.89 15.40 -1.91
CA ALA A 57 -7.98 14.47 -2.53
C ALA A 57 -7.65 14.87 -3.97
N ILE A 58 -6.38 14.81 -4.34
CA ILE A 58 -5.93 14.93 -5.72
C ILE A 58 -5.70 13.53 -6.30
N LEU A 59 -5.97 13.38 -7.59
CA LEU A 59 -5.76 12.11 -8.27
C LEU A 59 -4.36 12.06 -8.87
N ILE A 60 -3.57 11.07 -8.44
CA ILE A 60 -2.33 10.67 -9.11
C ILE A 60 -2.29 9.14 -9.06
N PRO A 61 -2.57 8.44 -10.16
CA PRO A 61 -2.53 6.98 -10.19
C PRO A 61 -1.19 6.42 -9.71
N HIS A 62 -1.25 5.29 -9.01
CA HIS A 62 -0.09 4.71 -8.32
C HIS A 62 1.10 4.40 -9.23
N ASP A 63 0.85 4.03 -10.49
CA ASP A 63 1.86 3.66 -11.47
C ASP A 63 2.59 4.85 -12.10
N SER A 64 2.07 6.06 -11.93
CA SER A 64 2.66 7.29 -12.45
C SER A 64 2.99 8.31 -11.37
N ILE A 65 2.93 7.94 -10.10
CA ILE A 65 3.01 8.89 -8.99
C ILE A 65 4.34 9.64 -8.94
N THR A 66 5.46 8.97 -9.16
CA THR A 66 6.78 9.60 -9.11
C THR A 66 7.01 10.60 -10.23
N ASN A 67 6.33 10.42 -11.36
CA ASN A 67 6.42 11.34 -12.50
C ASN A 67 5.56 12.59 -12.31
N HIS A 68 4.46 12.49 -11.60
CA HIS A 68 3.48 13.58 -11.47
C HIS A 68 3.56 14.33 -10.15
N ILE A 69 4.03 13.70 -9.07
CA ILE A 69 4.08 14.35 -7.76
C ILE A 69 4.91 15.64 -7.74
N PRO A 70 6.03 15.78 -8.48
CA PRO A 70 6.76 17.03 -8.50
C PRO A 70 5.96 18.22 -9.02
N GLY A 71 4.96 17.99 -9.89
CA GLY A 71 4.07 19.04 -10.41
C GLY A 71 3.20 19.72 -9.34
N PHE A 72 3.08 19.13 -8.16
CA PHE A 72 2.33 19.68 -7.03
C PHE A 72 3.21 20.52 -6.09
N SER A 73 4.42 20.85 -6.51
CA SER A 73 5.35 21.73 -5.76
C SER A 73 5.65 21.27 -4.33
N VAL A 74 5.63 19.97 -4.09
CA VAL A 74 5.96 19.43 -2.77
C VAL A 74 7.45 19.10 -2.67
N ASN A 75 8.05 19.42 -1.53
CA ASN A 75 9.41 19.01 -1.24
C ASN A 75 9.46 17.58 -0.69
N ARG A 76 10.66 17.03 -0.56
CA ARG A 76 10.88 15.66 -0.09
C ARG A 76 10.46 15.43 1.37
N ASN A 77 10.26 16.47 2.14
CA ASN A 77 9.82 16.42 3.53
C ASN A 77 8.32 16.65 3.69
N ALA A 78 7.60 16.94 2.59
CA ALA A 78 6.16 17.12 2.63
C ALA A 78 5.46 15.84 3.12
N ILE A 79 4.39 16.02 3.87
CA ILE A 79 3.59 14.89 4.36
C ILE A 79 2.59 14.50 3.27
N LEU A 80 2.68 13.27 2.81
CA LEU A 80 1.83 12.72 1.75
C LEU A 80 0.98 11.59 2.32
N TYR A 81 -0.33 11.76 2.27
CA TYR A 81 -1.28 10.70 2.60
C TYR A 81 -1.79 10.09 1.30
N VAL A 82 -1.65 8.79 1.16
CA VAL A 82 -2.09 8.07 -0.03
C VAL A 82 -3.15 7.03 0.33
N TYR A 83 -4.14 6.85 -0.52
CA TYR A 83 -5.15 5.81 -0.36
C TYR A 83 -5.57 5.24 -1.71
N CYS A 84 -6.11 4.04 -1.68
CA CYS A 84 -6.68 3.37 -2.86
C CYS A 84 -7.97 2.63 -2.49
N GLY A 85 -8.27 1.50 -3.12
CA GLY A 85 -9.44 0.68 -2.80
C GLY A 85 -9.26 -0.20 -1.57
N THR A 86 -8.07 -0.80 -1.42
CA THR A 86 -7.74 -1.78 -0.37
C THR A 86 -6.43 -1.48 0.36
N GLY A 87 -5.67 -0.50 -0.07
CA GLY A 87 -4.35 -0.16 0.45
C GLY A 87 -3.19 -0.76 -0.34
N ARG A 88 -3.43 -1.72 -1.23
CA ARG A 88 -2.35 -2.39 -1.98
C ARG A 88 -1.67 -1.46 -2.99
N ARG A 89 -2.44 -0.75 -3.80
CA ARG A 89 -1.90 0.24 -4.75
C ARG A 89 -1.26 1.42 -4.02
N ALA A 90 -1.85 1.84 -2.90
CA ALA A 90 -1.29 2.86 -2.02
C ALA A 90 0.07 2.42 -1.43
N GLU A 91 0.24 1.14 -1.11
CA GLU A 91 1.52 0.60 -0.67
C GLU A 91 2.59 0.65 -1.77
N LYS A 92 2.21 0.35 -3.00
CA LYS A 92 3.11 0.50 -4.16
C LYS A 92 3.51 1.96 -4.37
N ALA A 93 2.57 2.87 -4.26
CA ALA A 93 2.83 4.31 -4.35
C ALA A 93 3.77 4.78 -3.24
N LEU A 94 3.55 4.34 -2.01
CA LEU A 94 4.39 4.65 -0.86
C LEU A 94 5.84 4.20 -1.09
N LYS A 95 6.03 2.97 -1.55
CA LYS A 95 7.37 2.43 -1.83
C LYS A 95 8.06 3.19 -2.95
N ALA A 96 7.34 3.52 -4.02
CA ALA A 96 7.88 4.30 -5.13
C ALA A 96 8.27 5.72 -4.68
N LEU A 97 7.44 6.38 -3.89
CA LEU A 97 7.72 7.69 -3.33
C LEU A 97 8.92 7.67 -2.38
N ASN A 98 9.00 6.67 -1.49
CA ASN A 98 10.16 6.51 -0.61
C ASN A 98 11.46 6.33 -1.41
N SER A 99 11.43 5.52 -2.47
CA SER A 99 12.57 5.34 -3.36
C SER A 99 12.96 6.61 -4.10
N ALA A 100 12.01 7.50 -4.35
CA ALA A 100 12.25 8.82 -4.95
C ALA A 100 12.68 9.90 -3.93
N GLY A 101 12.82 9.53 -2.66
CA GLY A 101 13.33 10.40 -1.60
C GLY A 101 12.26 11.13 -0.79
N TYR A 102 10.98 10.85 -0.99
CA TYR A 102 9.90 11.35 -0.14
C TYR A 102 9.86 10.55 1.16
N ARG A 103 10.00 11.22 2.30
CA ARG A 103 10.25 10.56 3.59
C ARG A 103 9.01 10.40 4.46
N ASN A 104 7.99 11.18 4.20
CA ASN A 104 6.80 11.27 5.07
C ASN A 104 5.56 10.85 4.29
N VAL A 105 5.53 9.60 3.84
CA VAL A 105 4.40 9.01 3.11
C VAL A 105 3.64 8.08 4.03
N ILE A 106 2.33 8.27 4.12
CA ILE A 106 1.45 7.50 5.00
C ILE A 106 0.37 6.83 4.15
N ASN A 107 0.26 5.52 4.25
CA ASN A 107 -0.78 4.74 3.60
C ASN A 107 -2.04 4.73 4.46
N LEU A 108 -3.11 5.35 3.98
CA LEU A 108 -4.42 5.37 4.64
C LEU A 108 -5.28 4.15 4.31
N CYS A 109 -4.74 3.20 3.57
CA CYS A 109 -5.41 1.97 3.14
C CYS A 109 -6.49 2.19 2.09
N GLY A 110 -7.64 1.55 2.24
CA GLY A 110 -8.76 1.75 1.32
C GLY A 110 -9.52 3.03 1.60
N ILE A 111 -10.31 3.47 0.62
CA ILE A 111 -11.09 4.72 0.75
C ILE A 111 -12.01 4.72 1.96
N LYS A 112 -12.63 3.57 2.30
CA LYS A 112 -13.50 3.47 3.49
C LYS A 112 -12.73 3.67 4.79
N SER A 113 -11.55 3.04 4.89
CA SER A 113 -10.68 3.19 6.06
C SER A 113 -10.12 4.61 6.16
N ALA A 114 -9.72 5.19 5.04
CA ALA A 114 -9.22 6.56 4.96
C ALA A 114 -10.30 7.57 5.38
N GLU A 115 -11.52 7.42 4.86
CA GLU A 115 -12.66 8.25 5.23
C GLU A 115 -12.93 8.20 6.74
N LYS A 116 -12.92 7.01 7.32
CA LYS A 116 -13.09 6.81 8.76
C LYS A 116 -11.96 7.46 9.57
N SER A 117 -10.72 7.28 9.14
CA SER A 117 -9.55 7.86 9.81
C SER A 117 -9.59 9.39 9.83
N LEU A 118 -10.07 10.00 8.75
CA LEU A 118 -10.13 11.46 8.60
C LEU A 118 -11.37 12.08 9.27
N ALA A 119 -12.42 11.31 9.54
CA ALA A 119 -13.65 11.79 10.14
C ALA A 119 -13.60 11.89 11.68
N GLU A 120 -12.63 11.25 12.29
CA GLU A 120 -12.46 11.25 13.76
C GLU A 120 -11.58 12.47 14.19
#